data_d4c862d7698e5eb21c1a25e6fbeb33e1
#
_entry.id   d4c862d7698e5eb21c1a25e6fbeb33e1
#
_cell.length_a   1.000
_cell.length_b   1.000
_cell.length_c   1.000
_cell.angle_alpha   90.00
_cell.angle_beta   90.00
_cell.angle_gamma   90.00
#
_symmetry.space_group_name_H-M   'P 1'
#
loop_
_entity.id
_entity.type
_entity.pdbx_description
1 polymer ?
#
loop_
_entity_poly.entity_id
_entity_poly.type
_entity_poly.pdbx_seq_one_letter_code
_entity_poly.pdbx_strand_id
1 'polypeptide(L)'
;MHLGHARTFWVAQERACAAGGVLVLRNEDLDAMRFKLEFVGAMMEDLKWFGFEWQEGPDCGGPFGPYSQSERRDVYVAALEKLRSGGFIYPCTCSRKDIATAARAPHATDDDEPIYPGTCRPKSDKWRATSGVKSLCAAASHATRHAPRQPNWRFRVPDGETISFVDGNFEAQQFVAGKDFGDFVVWRHDDVPAYQLSVTVDDAAMQITEVVRGADLLKSTARQLLLYRALGVEPPKFFHCPLMTDEAGVRLAKRHDALSLRTLKARGASPESLRLNW
;
A
#
# COMPACT_ATOMS: atom_id res chain seq x y z
N MET A 1 7.99 -1.20 -16.58
CA MET A 1 6.86 -1.95 -15.97
C MET A 1 7.04 -3.44 -16.23
N HIS A 2 6.62 -4.33 -15.31
CA HIS A 2 6.74 -5.78 -15.43
C HIS A 2 5.43 -6.40 -15.97
N LEU A 3 5.52 -7.50 -16.73
CA LEU A 3 4.35 -8.16 -17.35
C LEU A 3 3.25 -8.54 -16.33
N GLY A 4 3.64 -8.98 -15.12
CA GLY A 4 2.67 -9.29 -14.06
C GLY A 4 1.84 -8.10 -13.59
N HIS A 5 2.44 -6.90 -13.54
CA HIS A 5 1.68 -5.67 -13.28
C HIS A 5 0.77 -5.31 -14.45
N ALA A 6 1.25 -5.47 -15.70
CA ALA A 6 0.45 -5.20 -16.88
C ALA A 6 -0.81 -6.07 -16.93
N ARG A 7 -0.70 -7.37 -16.58
CA ARG A 7 -1.86 -8.25 -16.48
C ARG A 7 -2.90 -7.72 -15.47
N THR A 8 -2.46 -7.38 -14.27
CA THR A 8 -3.35 -6.84 -13.23
C THR A 8 -4.04 -5.55 -13.68
N PHE A 9 -3.28 -4.64 -14.31
CA PHE A 9 -3.83 -3.39 -14.80
C PHE A 9 -4.76 -3.59 -16.00
N TRP A 10 -4.50 -4.60 -16.82
CA TRP A 10 -5.40 -4.97 -17.92
C TRP A 10 -6.76 -5.42 -17.39
N VAL A 11 -6.77 -6.26 -16.36
CA VAL A 11 -8.02 -6.64 -15.67
C VAL A 11 -8.75 -5.42 -15.12
N ALA A 12 -8.03 -4.44 -14.57
CA ALA A 12 -8.63 -3.18 -14.10
C ALA A 12 -9.31 -2.42 -15.24
N GLN A 13 -8.65 -2.31 -16.42
CA GLN A 13 -9.20 -1.66 -17.59
C GLN A 13 -10.45 -2.40 -18.12
N GLU A 14 -10.39 -3.73 -18.25
CA GLU A 14 -11.54 -4.53 -18.71
C GLU A 14 -12.74 -4.37 -17.77
N ARG A 15 -12.52 -4.38 -16.46
CA ARG A 15 -13.57 -4.19 -15.47
C ARG A 15 -14.16 -2.78 -15.52
N ALA A 16 -13.32 -1.76 -15.64
CA ALA A 16 -13.79 -0.38 -15.82
C ALA A 16 -14.61 -0.22 -17.08
N CYS A 17 -14.14 -0.75 -18.21
CA CYS A 17 -14.88 -0.74 -19.48
C CYS A 17 -16.23 -1.49 -19.39
N ALA A 18 -16.24 -2.68 -18.80
CA ALA A 18 -17.46 -3.48 -18.63
C ALA A 18 -18.51 -2.79 -17.74
N ALA A 19 -18.06 -1.97 -16.79
CA ALA A 19 -18.92 -1.17 -15.91
C ALA A 19 -19.34 0.18 -16.53
N GLY A 20 -18.84 0.55 -17.71
CA GLY A 20 -18.99 1.88 -18.29
C GLY A 20 -18.35 2.97 -17.42
N GLY A 21 -17.32 2.60 -16.67
CA GLY A 21 -16.64 3.44 -15.71
C GLY A 21 -15.40 4.15 -16.26
N VAL A 22 -14.67 4.81 -15.38
CA VAL A 22 -13.45 5.58 -15.65
C VAL A 22 -12.26 4.82 -15.08
N LEU A 23 -11.21 4.65 -15.88
CA LEU A 23 -9.92 4.16 -15.39
C LEU A 23 -9.06 5.35 -14.95
N VAL A 24 -8.59 5.31 -13.70
CA VAL A 24 -7.74 6.33 -13.11
C VAL A 24 -6.31 5.83 -13.03
N LEU A 25 -5.36 6.58 -13.60
CA LEU A 25 -3.93 6.37 -13.42
C LEU A 25 -3.41 7.26 -12.29
N ARG A 26 -2.83 6.66 -11.25
CA ARG A 26 -2.17 7.39 -10.16
C ARG A 26 -0.67 7.08 -10.14
N ASN A 27 0.14 8.11 -10.04
CA ASN A 27 1.57 7.98 -9.86
C ASN A 27 1.92 7.92 -8.36
N GLU A 28 2.42 6.77 -7.90
CA GLU A 28 2.76 6.53 -6.50
C GLU A 28 4.25 6.85 -6.24
N ASP A 29 4.60 8.12 -6.26
CA ASP A 29 5.97 8.68 -6.27
C ASP A 29 6.47 9.21 -4.91
N LEU A 30 5.93 8.70 -3.80
CA LEU A 30 6.30 9.14 -2.45
C LEU A 30 7.73 8.76 -2.03
N ASP A 31 8.34 7.74 -2.63
CA ASP A 31 9.72 7.35 -2.32
C ASP A 31 10.71 8.13 -3.17
N ALA A 32 11.04 9.35 -2.73
CA ALA A 32 11.95 10.25 -3.43
C ALA A 32 13.35 9.65 -3.71
N MET A 33 13.78 8.64 -2.93
CA MET A 33 15.07 7.96 -3.14
C MET A 33 15.05 7.02 -4.36
N ARG A 34 13.88 6.50 -4.72
CA ARG A 34 13.68 5.57 -5.83
C ARG A 34 12.99 6.21 -7.02
N PHE A 35 12.36 7.35 -6.79
CA PHE A 35 11.64 8.07 -7.82
C PHE A 35 12.59 8.81 -8.76
N LYS A 36 12.38 8.63 -10.06
CA LYS A 36 13.00 9.44 -11.11
C LYS A 36 11.94 9.80 -12.13
N LEU A 37 11.85 11.09 -12.44
CA LEU A 37 10.84 11.62 -13.37
C LEU A 37 10.88 10.92 -14.75
N GLU A 38 12.07 10.57 -15.22
CA GLU A 38 12.27 9.80 -16.45
C GLU A 38 11.55 8.43 -16.45
N PHE A 39 11.41 7.80 -15.27
CA PHE A 39 10.71 6.51 -15.16
C PHE A 39 9.18 6.65 -15.26
N VAL A 40 8.63 7.79 -14.89
CA VAL A 40 7.18 8.04 -15.02
C VAL A 40 6.79 8.19 -16.48
N GLY A 41 7.53 9.01 -17.24
CA GLY A 41 7.31 9.12 -18.68
C GLY A 41 7.45 7.78 -19.39
N ALA A 42 8.55 7.05 -19.07
CA ALA A 42 8.79 5.72 -19.61
C ALA A 42 7.69 4.70 -19.24
N MET A 43 7.14 4.77 -18.03
CA MET A 43 6.02 3.93 -17.61
C MET A 43 4.76 4.24 -18.42
N MET A 44 4.41 5.51 -18.57
CA MET A 44 3.22 5.90 -19.35
C MET A 44 3.35 5.52 -20.83
N GLU A 45 4.55 5.66 -21.43
CA GLU A 45 4.82 5.19 -22.79
C GLU A 45 4.64 3.67 -22.92
N ASP A 46 5.16 2.90 -21.95
CA ASP A 46 5.03 1.44 -21.94
C ASP A 46 3.57 1.02 -21.79
N LEU A 47 2.79 1.72 -20.94
CA LEU A 47 1.36 1.49 -20.76
C LEU A 47 0.58 1.79 -22.05
N LYS A 48 0.78 2.95 -22.66
CA LYS A 48 0.12 3.33 -23.93
C LYS A 48 0.47 2.35 -25.06
N TRP A 49 1.74 1.94 -25.15
CA TRP A 49 2.15 0.92 -26.11
C TRP A 49 1.42 -0.41 -25.90
N PHE A 50 1.17 -0.79 -24.63
CA PHE A 50 0.47 -2.03 -24.31
C PHE A 50 -1.02 -1.98 -24.61
N GLY A 51 -1.58 -0.78 -24.83
CA GLY A 51 -2.99 -0.54 -25.14
C GLY A 51 -3.82 -0.10 -23.94
N PHE A 52 -3.19 0.46 -22.90
CA PHE A 52 -3.93 1.07 -21.80
C PHE A 52 -4.46 2.45 -22.17
N GLU A 53 -5.72 2.67 -21.80
CA GLU A 53 -6.44 3.93 -21.97
C GLU A 53 -7.05 4.35 -20.64
N TRP A 54 -6.56 5.42 -20.05
CA TRP A 54 -7.10 6.00 -18.83
C TRP A 54 -7.71 7.37 -19.14
N GLN A 55 -8.77 7.71 -18.41
CA GLN A 55 -9.52 8.96 -18.59
C GLN A 55 -9.09 10.03 -17.60
N GLU A 56 -8.48 9.61 -16.47
CA GLU A 56 -7.95 10.50 -15.44
C GLU A 56 -6.52 10.10 -15.07
N GLY A 57 -5.64 11.07 -14.93
CA GLY A 57 -4.25 10.77 -14.60
C GLY A 57 -3.30 11.96 -14.64
N PRO A 58 -1.99 11.73 -14.38
CA PRO A 58 -1.02 12.81 -14.29
C PRO A 58 -0.81 13.57 -15.60
N ASP A 59 -1.07 12.94 -16.75
CA ASP A 59 -0.86 13.52 -18.08
C ASP A 59 -2.14 14.09 -18.73
N CYS A 60 -3.31 13.69 -18.28
CA CYS A 60 -4.59 14.15 -18.83
C CYS A 60 -5.44 14.94 -17.83
N GLY A 61 -5.07 14.96 -16.55
CA GLY A 61 -5.83 15.61 -15.50
C GLY A 61 -7.09 14.84 -15.11
N GLY A 62 -8.07 15.56 -14.56
CA GLY A 62 -9.36 15.05 -14.11
C GLY A 62 -9.89 15.81 -12.88
N PRO A 63 -11.10 15.51 -12.40
CA PRO A 63 -11.77 16.27 -11.34
C PRO A 63 -11.14 16.08 -9.95
N PHE A 64 -10.35 15.02 -9.73
CA PHE A 64 -9.79 14.64 -8.43
C PHE A 64 -8.27 14.83 -8.31
N GLY A 65 -7.68 15.56 -9.25
CA GLY A 65 -6.23 15.84 -9.23
C GLY A 65 -5.75 16.58 -7.97
N PRO A 66 -4.43 16.64 -7.78
CA PRO A 66 -3.37 16.04 -8.61
C PRO A 66 -3.32 14.52 -8.49
N TYR A 67 -2.81 13.82 -9.55
CA TYR A 67 -2.74 12.36 -9.62
C TYR A 67 -1.32 11.81 -9.34
N SER A 68 -0.39 12.67 -8.91
CA SER A 68 0.90 12.27 -8.34
C SER A 68 0.85 12.40 -6.82
N GLN A 69 1.24 11.35 -6.10
CA GLN A 69 1.16 11.34 -4.63
C GLN A 69 2.08 12.38 -3.98
N SER A 70 3.21 12.70 -4.59
CA SER A 70 4.14 13.74 -4.12
C SER A 70 3.51 15.13 -4.05
N GLU A 71 2.46 15.40 -4.82
CA GLU A 71 1.74 16.67 -4.86
C GLU A 71 0.54 16.72 -3.88
N ARG A 72 0.28 15.64 -3.13
CA ARG A 72 -0.92 15.47 -2.28
C ARG A 72 -0.62 15.49 -0.78
N ARG A 73 0.55 16.00 -0.39
CA ARG A 73 1.02 15.98 1.00
C ARG A 73 -0.02 16.49 2.01
N ASP A 74 -0.70 17.60 1.71
CA ASP A 74 -1.63 18.23 2.64
C ASP A 74 -2.83 17.33 2.97
N VAL A 75 -3.30 16.55 2.00
CA VAL A 75 -4.39 15.59 2.18
C VAL A 75 -3.96 14.47 3.13
N TYR A 76 -2.73 13.99 3.00
CA TYR A 76 -2.19 12.96 3.89
C TYR A 76 -1.92 13.47 5.31
N VAL A 77 -1.45 14.73 5.45
CA VAL A 77 -1.27 15.37 6.75
C VAL A 77 -2.60 15.53 7.47
N ALA A 78 -3.66 15.96 6.77
CA ALA A 78 -5.00 16.06 7.34
C ALA A 78 -5.52 14.69 7.82
N ALA A 79 -5.30 13.63 7.05
CA ALA A 79 -5.65 12.27 7.44
C ALA A 79 -4.85 11.79 8.67
N LEU A 80 -3.54 12.07 8.71
CA LEU A 80 -2.69 11.75 9.86
C LEU A 80 -3.20 12.43 11.14
N GLU A 81 -3.55 13.72 11.08
CA GLU A 81 -4.06 14.45 12.24
C GLU A 81 -5.45 13.93 12.68
N LYS A 82 -6.29 13.50 11.73
CA LYS A 82 -7.56 12.85 12.05
C LYS A 82 -7.35 11.52 12.79
N LEU A 83 -6.42 10.69 12.34
CA LEU A 83 -6.05 9.44 13.01
C LEU A 83 -5.44 9.70 14.40
N ARG A 84 -4.62 10.74 14.52
CA ARG A 84 -3.97 11.13 15.76
C ARG A 84 -4.98 11.64 16.79
N SER A 85 -5.85 12.56 16.41
CA SER A 85 -6.88 13.11 17.28
C SER A 85 -7.92 12.05 17.71
N GLY A 86 -8.19 11.08 16.83
CA GLY A 86 -9.03 9.93 17.13
C GLY A 86 -8.37 8.88 18.03
N GLY A 87 -7.06 9.03 18.33
CA GLY A 87 -6.32 8.06 19.16
C GLY A 87 -6.10 6.71 18.50
N PHE A 88 -6.07 6.67 17.15
CA PHE A 88 -5.87 5.43 16.39
C PHE A 88 -4.39 5.11 16.17
N ILE A 89 -3.51 6.10 16.31
CA ILE A 89 -2.09 5.96 16.03
C ILE A 89 -1.23 6.36 17.23
N TYR A 90 -0.01 5.85 17.29
CA TYR A 90 0.98 6.17 18.31
C TYR A 90 2.40 6.22 17.73
N PRO A 91 3.34 6.97 18.36
CA PRO A 91 4.72 7.07 17.91
C PRO A 91 5.51 5.81 18.22
N CYS A 92 6.40 5.40 17.29
CA CYS A 92 7.25 4.22 17.40
C CYS A 92 8.65 4.52 16.87
N THR A 93 9.67 4.27 17.67
CA THR A 93 11.10 4.46 17.31
C THR A 93 11.81 3.16 16.93
N CYS A 94 11.13 2.01 16.96
CA CYS A 94 11.72 0.72 16.58
C CYS A 94 12.18 0.71 15.12
N SER A 95 13.42 0.24 14.91
CA SER A 95 13.94 -0.06 13.57
C SER A 95 13.38 -1.39 13.03
N ARG A 96 13.56 -1.63 11.72
CA ARG A 96 13.21 -2.95 11.13
C ARG A 96 13.98 -4.09 11.79
N LYS A 97 15.25 -3.84 12.17
CA LYS A 97 16.09 -4.83 12.87
C LYS A 97 15.54 -5.17 14.25
N ASP A 98 15.08 -4.17 15.01
CA ASP A 98 14.48 -4.38 16.34
C ASP A 98 13.22 -5.25 16.22
N ILE A 99 12.36 -4.97 15.22
CA ILE A 99 11.14 -5.73 14.97
C ILE A 99 11.48 -7.17 14.56
N ALA A 100 12.38 -7.37 13.61
CA ALA A 100 12.79 -8.68 13.15
C ALA A 100 13.43 -9.51 14.29
N THR A 101 14.20 -8.88 15.17
CA THR A 101 14.83 -9.57 16.32
C THR A 101 13.78 -9.99 17.35
N ALA A 102 12.78 -9.15 17.61
CA ALA A 102 11.71 -9.44 18.58
C ALA A 102 10.65 -10.42 18.03
N ALA A 103 10.44 -10.45 16.69
CA ALA A 103 9.46 -11.30 16.02
C ALA A 103 10.00 -12.70 15.66
N ARG A 104 11.24 -13.06 16.00
CA ARG A 104 11.81 -14.38 15.73
C ARG A 104 11.09 -15.48 16.51
N ALA A 105 9.92 -15.87 15.98
CA ALA A 105 9.32 -17.15 16.27
C ALA A 105 9.92 -18.20 15.32
N PRO A 106 10.14 -19.47 15.78
CA PRO A 106 10.84 -20.51 15.01
C PRO A 106 10.15 -20.97 13.71
N HIS A 107 8.99 -20.44 13.34
CA HIS A 107 8.12 -20.95 12.25
C HIS A 107 7.59 -19.86 11.30
N ALA A 108 8.19 -18.66 11.26
CA ALA A 108 7.82 -17.69 10.24
C ALA A 108 8.35 -18.13 8.87
N THR A 109 7.47 -18.26 7.88
CA THR A 109 7.87 -18.45 6.49
C THR A 109 8.54 -17.16 5.99
N ASP A 110 9.55 -17.26 5.14
CA ASP A 110 10.37 -16.12 4.65
C ASP A 110 9.58 -15.04 3.90
N ASP A 111 8.31 -15.27 3.54
CA ASP A 111 7.46 -14.38 2.77
C ASP A 111 6.48 -13.53 3.64
N ASP A 112 6.36 -13.79 4.93
CA ASP A 112 5.48 -13.02 5.81
C ASP A 112 6.19 -11.84 6.46
N GLU A 113 5.60 -10.64 6.31
CA GLU A 113 6.05 -9.46 7.05
C GLU A 113 5.94 -9.75 8.57
N PRO A 114 7.03 -9.59 9.35
CA PRO A 114 7.00 -9.88 10.76
C PRO A 114 5.97 -9.04 11.49
N ILE A 115 5.11 -9.68 12.29
CA ILE A 115 4.10 -9.00 13.11
C ILE A 115 4.83 -8.13 14.14
N TYR A 116 4.44 -6.86 14.23
CA TYR A 116 5.03 -5.94 15.19
C TYR A 116 4.72 -6.38 16.63
N PRO A 117 5.73 -6.54 17.51
CA PRO A 117 5.56 -7.12 18.85
C PRO A 117 4.93 -6.16 19.87
N GLY A 118 4.54 -4.95 19.45
CA GLY A 118 3.89 -3.98 20.34
C GLY A 118 4.84 -3.23 21.29
N THR A 119 6.16 -3.25 21.08
CA THR A 119 7.17 -2.65 21.98
C THR A 119 6.87 -1.20 22.38
N CYS A 120 6.44 -0.35 21.43
CA CYS A 120 6.07 1.05 21.72
C CYS A 120 4.55 1.24 21.90
N ARG A 121 3.77 0.16 21.86
CA ARG A 121 2.31 0.22 21.94
C ARG A 121 1.88 0.67 23.33
N PRO A 122 1.05 1.71 23.48
CA PRO A 122 0.54 2.14 24.79
C PRO A 122 -0.25 1.02 25.47
N LYS A 123 0.06 0.76 26.76
CA LYS A 123 -0.58 -0.32 27.54
C LYS A 123 -2.00 -0.01 28.02
N SER A 124 -2.45 1.23 27.91
CA SER A 124 -3.79 1.65 28.39
C SER A 124 -4.55 2.44 27.33
N ASP A 125 -5.88 2.29 27.32
CA ASP A 125 -6.78 3.08 26.46
C ASP A 125 -6.86 4.56 26.85
N LYS A 126 -6.30 4.96 27.99
CA LYS A 126 -6.14 6.37 28.43
C LYS A 126 -5.28 7.21 27.47
N TRP A 127 -4.53 6.57 26.57
CA TRP A 127 -3.82 7.23 25.46
C TRP A 127 -4.72 8.14 24.60
N ARG A 128 -6.00 7.77 24.45
CA ARG A 128 -6.99 8.56 23.68
C ARG A 128 -7.27 9.95 24.26
N ALA A 129 -6.94 10.20 25.53
CA ALA A 129 -7.31 11.42 26.24
C ALA A 129 -6.20 12.47 26.34
N THR A 130 -4.95 12.15 25.99
CA THR A 130 -3.81 13.07 26.14
C THR A 130 -3.23 13.49 24.79
N SER A 131 -3.94 14.36 24.09
CA SER A 131 -3.48 15.04 22.86
C SER A 131 -2.38 16.11 23.08
N GLY A 132 -1.75 16.11 24.25
CA GLY A 132 -0.59 16.93 24.57
C GLY A 132 0.69 16.08 24.56
N VAL A 133 1.27 15.85 23.39
CA VAL A 133 2.47 15.03 23.26
C VAL A 133 3.69 15.78 23.79
N LYS A 134 3.96 15.64 25.09
CA LYS A 134 5.34 15.59 25.56
C LYS A 134 5.81 14.15 25.42
N SER A 135 6.88 13.98 24.65
CA SER A 135 7.64 12.75 24.38
C SER A 135 7.48 11.63 25.42
N LEU A 136 6.74 10.57 25.08
CA LEU A 136 6.61 9.34 25.88
C LEU A 136 7.56 8.21 25.43
N CYS A 137 8.57 8.51 24.62
CA CYS A 137 9.65 7.57 24.29
C CYS A 137 10.81 7.64 25.29
N ALA A 138 10.54 7.78 26.59
CA ALA A 138 11.56 7.86 27.64
C ALA A 138 11.90 6.50 28.30
N ALA A 139 11.61 5.37 27.67
CA ALA A 139 11.86 4.05 28.26
C ALA A 139 12.54 3.05 27.32
N ALA A 140 13.49 3.51 26.50
CA ALA A 140 14.46 2.61 25.87
C ALA A 140 15.82 3.28 25.92
N SER A 141 16.46 3.24 27.09
CA SER A 141 17.85 3.64 27.29
C SER A 141 18.80 2.62 26.64
N HIS A 142 19.02 2.75 25.34
CA HIS A 142 20.25 2.36 24.71
C HIS A 142 20.78 3.60 24.01
N ALA A 143 21.57 4.35 24.75
CA ALA A 143 22.24 5.56 24.32
C ALA A 143 23.23 5.27 23.21
N THR A 144 22.81 5.52 21.97
CA THR A 144 23.75 5.80 20.89
C THR A 144 23.60 7.27 20.49
N ARG A 145 24.77 7.95 20.41
CA ARG A 145 24.95 9.38 20.20
C ARG A 145 24.51 9.84 18.81
N HIS A 146 23.20 9.88 18.54
CA HIS A 146 22.64 10.49 17.34
C HIS A 146 21.44 11.36 17.73
N ALA A 147 21.21 12.45 16.99
CA ALA A 147 20.06 13.31 17.19
C ALA A 147 18.76 12.47 17.25
N PRO A 148 17.75 12.87 18.07
CA PRO A 148 16.54 12.09 18.24
C PRO A 148 15.87 11.90 16.86
N ARG A 149 15.82 10.66 16.39
CA ARG A 149 15.11 10.33 15.16
C ARG A 149 13.63 10.64 15.33
N GLN A 150 13.04 11.28 14.33
CA GLN A 150 11.59 11.40 14.25
C GLN A 150 10.96 9.98 14.34
N PRO A 151 9.89 9.80 15.13
CA PRO A 151 9.24 8.49 15.24
C PRO A 151 8.45 8.17 13.96
N ASN A 152 8.32 6.88 13.66
CA ASN A 152 7.24 6.43 12.80
C ASN A 152 5.91 6.54 13.56
N TRP A 153 4.80 6.76 12.86
CA TRP A 153 3.47 6.62 13.45
C TRP A 153 2.88 5.27 13.03
N ARG A 154 2.42 4.51 14.03
CA ARG A 154 1.79 3.21 13.80
C ARG A 154 0.30 3.26 14.11
N PHE A 155 -0.49 2.65 13.25
CA PHE A 155 -1.90 2.36 13.53
C PHE A 155 -1.98 1.21 14.53
N ARG A 156 -2.78 1.41 15.58
CA ARG A 156 -3.07 0.40 16.59
C ARG A 156 -4.21 -0.48 16.11
N VAL A 157 -3.92 -1.74 15.82
CA VAL A 157 -4.97 -2.68 15.42
C VAL A 157 -5.81 -3.12 16.63
N PRO A 158 -7.10 -3.45 16.44
CA PRO A 158 -7.96 -4.00 17.48
C PRO A 158 -7.70 -5.51 17.64
N ASP A 159 -6.78 -5.90 18.52
CA ASP A 159 -6.37 -7.31 18.69
C ASP A 159 -7.57 -8.23 18.89
N GLY A 160 -7.57 -9.36 18.20
CA GLY A 160 -8.63 -10.37 18.25
C GLY A 160 -9.84 -10.06 17.37
N GLU A 161 -9.96 -8.85 16.81
CA GLU A 161 -11.05 -8.54 15.89
C GLU A 161 -10.82 -9.20 14.53
N THR A 162 -11.84 -9.87 13.99
CA THR A 162 -11.83 -10.43 12.65
C THR A 162 -12.30 -9.35 11.66
N ILE A 163 -11.42 -9.01 10.72
CA ILE A 163 -11.72 -8.09 9.63
C ILE A 163 -12.14 -8.92 8.43
N SER A 164 -13.41 -8.80 8.05
CA SER A 164 -14.01 -9.57 6.96
C SER A 164 -14.35 -8.65 5.80
N PHE A 165 -14.18 -9.13 4.57
CA PHE A 165 -14.63 -8.47 3.35
C PHE A 165 -14.90 -9.50 2.26
N VAL A 166 -15.64 -9.10 1.23
CA VAL A 166 -15.86 -9.91 0.03
C VAL A 166 -14.98 -9.37 -1.08
N ASP A 167 -14.08 -10.21 -1.58
CA ASP A 167 -13.25 -9.92 -2.74
C ASP A 167 -13.95 -10.38 -4.03
N GLY A 168 -13.82 -9.61 -5.09
CA GLY A 168 -14.50 -9.90 -6.35
C GLY A 168 -14.00 -11.15 -7.08
N ASN A 169 -12.85 -11.72 -6.69
CA ASN A 169 -12.27 -12.92 -7.26
C ASN A 169 -12.02 -14.03 -6.24
N PHE A 170 -11.60 -13.67 -5.03
CA PHE A 170 -11.28 -14.63 -3.96
C PHE A 170 -12.42 -14.78 -2.94
N GLU A 171 -13.59 -14.20 -3.23
CA GLU A 171 -14.80 -14.31 -2.40
C GLU A 171 -14.59 -13.82 -0.95
N ALA A 172 -15.20 -14.51 0.03
CA ALA A 172 -15.12 -14.12 1.43
C ALA A 172 -13.70 -14.27 1.99
N GLN A 173 -13.15 -13.16 2.50
CA GLN A 173 -11.84 -13.09 3.11
C GLN A 173 -11.96 -12.68 4.58
N GLN A 174 -11.11 -13.23 5.43
CA GLN A 174 -11.08 -12.94 6.86
C GLN A 174 -9.63 -12.89 7.36
N PHE A 175 -9.31 -11.87 8.15
CA PHE A 175 -8.02 -11.70 8.79
C PHE A 175 -8.21 -11.25 10.24
N VAL A 176 -7.53 -11.91 11.17
CA VAL A 176 -7.62 -11.60 12.60
C VAL A 176 -6.53 -10.60 12.98
N ALA A 177 -6.92 -9.41 13.42
CA ALA A 177 -6.01 -8.38 13.90
C ALA A 177 -5.22 -8.87 15.11
N GLY A 178 -3.92 -8.59 15.14
CA GLY A 178 -3.00 -9.08 16.18
C GLY A 178 -2.46 -10.50 15.93
N LYS A 179 -3.09 -11.28 15.03
CA LYS A 179 -2.67 -12.65 14.68
C LYS A 179 -2.16 -12.74 13.24
N ASP A 180 -2.95 -12.30 12.27
CA ASP A 180 -2.60 -12.38 10.85
C ASP A 180 -1.83 -11.14 10.39
N PHE A 181 -2.02 -10.02 11.06
CA PHE A 181 -1.26 -8.79 10.92
C PHE A 181 -1.28 -7.99 12.23
N GLY A 182 -0.19 -7.24 12.49
CA GLY A 182 -0.06 -6.40 13.68
C GLY A 182 -0.15 -4.90 13.37
N ASP A 183 0.21 -4.07 14.37
CA ASP A 183 0.27 -2.62 14.23
C ASP A 183 1.22 -2.24 13.08
N PHE A 184 0.73 -1.44 12.16
CA PHE A 184 1.45 -1.10 10.93
C PHE A 184 1.75 0.39 10.82
N VAL A 185 2.82 0.73 10.10
CA VAL A 185 3.24 2.12 9.90
C VAL A 185 2.26 2.82 8.96
N VAL A 186 1.81 4.01 9.37
CA VAL A 186 1.01 4.93 8.55
C VAL A 186 1.78 6.19 8.15
N TRP A 187 2.80 6.57 8.96
CA TRP A 187 3.69 7.68 8.66
C TRP A 187 5.11 7.33 9.05
N ARG A 188 6.05 7.57 8.16
CA ARG A 188 7.45 7.20 8.31
C ARG A 188 8.23 8.28 9.05
N HIS A 189 9.34 7.89 9.66
CA HIS A 189 10.27 8.79 10.36
C HIS A 189 10.95 9.84 9.46
N ASP A 190 10.97 9.61 8.15
CA ASP A 190 11.49 10.52 7.12
C ASP A 190 10.42 11.46 6.57
N ASP A 191 9.33 11.61 7.31
CA ASP A 191 8.23 12.54 7.06
C ASP A 191 7.44 12.24 5.78
N VAL A 192 7.28 10.98 5.45
CA VAL A 192 6.55 10.48 4.28
C VAL A 192 5.39 9.59 4.74
N PRO A 193 4.18 9.72 4.17
CA PRO A 193 3.09 8.78 4.43
C PRO A 193 3.49 7.37 3.98
N ALA A 194 3.07 6.37 4.74
CA ALA A 194 3.27 4.99 4.36
C ALA A 194 2.20 4.54 3.36
N TYR A 195 2.52 3.53 2.54
CA TYR A 195 1.65 2.98 1.49
C TYR A 195 0.20 2.78 1.95
N GLN A 196 -0.02 2.15 3.10
CA GLN A 196 -1.38 1.86 3.57
C GLN A 196 -2.22 3.13 3.76
N LEU A 197 -1.62 4.21 4.28
CA LEU A 197 -2.34 5.48 4.46
C LEU A 197 -2.54 6.19 3.13
N SER A 198 -1.49 6.32 2.31
CA SER A 198 -1.57 7.10 1.07
C SER A 198 -2.63 6.55 0.12
N VAL A 199 -2.62 5.23 -0.14
CA VAL A 199 -3.60 4.63 -1.05
C VAL A 199 -5.03 4.74 -0.51
N THR A 200 -5.24 4.52 0.80
CA THR A 200 -6.57 4.66 1.42
C THR A 200 -7.13 6.07 1.28
N VAL A 201 -6.29 7.07 1.52
CA VAL A 201 -6.68 8.49 1.43
C VAL A 201 -6.95 8.88 -0.03
N ASP A 202 -6.11 8.43 -0.95
CA ASP A 202 -6.27 8.73 -2.37
C ASP A 202 -7.51 8.06 -2.95
N ASP A 203 -7.73 6.79 -2.66
CA ASP A 203 -8.88 6.05 -3.16
C ASP A 203 -10.19 6.71 -2.67
N ALA A 204 -10.25 7.14 -1.42
CA ALA A 204 -11.40 7.87 -0.90
C ALA A 204 -11.56 9.27 -1.52
N ALA A 205 -10.47 10.04 -1.64
CA ALA A 205 -10.51 11.40 -2.18
C ALA A 205 -10.79 11.43 -3.69
N MET A 206 -10.33 10.42 -4.42
CA MET A 206 -10.57 10.25 -5.86
C MET A 206 -11.88 9.50 -6.15
N GLN A 207 -12.67 9.17 -5.12
CA GLN A 207 -13.95 8.47 -5.23
C GLN A 207 -13.83 7.13 -6.01
N ILE A 208 -12.74 6.40 -5.77
CA ILE A 208 -12.51 5.11 -6.39
C ILE A 208 -13.59 4.13 -5.91
N THR A 209 -14.29 3.52 -6.85
CA THR A 209 -15.38 2.57 -6.57
C THR A 209 -14.91 1.13 -6.53
N GLU A 210 -13.81 0.81 -7.24
CA GLU A 210 -13.20 -0.52 -7.22
C GLU A 210 -11.69 -0.43 -7.37
N VAL A 211 -10.96 -1.18 -6.54
CA VAL A 211 -9.50 -1.34 -6.60
C VAL A 211 -9.16 -2.73 -7.14
N VAL A 212 -8.42 -2.78 -8.24
CA VAL A 212 -7.93 -4.03 -8.84
C VAL A 212 -6.41 -4.13 -8.64
N ARG A 213 -5.95 -5.21 -7.99
CA ARG A 213 -4.52 -5.38 -7.66
C ARG A 213 -4.12 -6.84 -7.48
N GLY A 214 -2.86 -7.12 -7.21
CA GLY A 214 -2.37 -8.50 -7.01
C GLY A 214 -2.81 -9.12 -5.69
N ALA A 215 -2.97 -10.45 -5.66
CA ALA A 215 -3.40 -11.23 -4.48
C ALA A 215 -2.44 -11.13 -3.28
N ASP A 216 -1.18 -10.73 -3.50
CA ASP A 216 -0.23 -10.44 -2.43
C ASP A 216 -0.65 -9.26 -1.52
N LEU A 217 -1.63 -8.49 -1.95
CA LEU A 217 -2.20 -7.36 -1.20
C LEU A 217 -3.52 -7.68 -0.47
N LEU A 218 -3.99 -8.94 -0.47
CA LEU A 218 -5.19 -9.35 0.26
C LEU A 218 -5.13 -8.96 1.75
N LYS A 219 -4.03 -9.27 2.43
CA LYS A 219 -3.80 -8.88 3.83
C LYS A 219 -3.74 -7.34 4.01
N SER A 220 -3.26 -6.61 3.01
CA SER A 220 -3.25 -5.15 3.02
C SER A 220 -4.65 -4.56 2.98
N THR A 221 -5.61 -5.23 2.33
CA THR A 221 -7.01 -4.83 2.34
C THR A 221 -7.58 -4.76 3.76
N ALA A 222 -7.31 -5.75 4.59
CA ALA A 222 -7.75 -5.74 6.00
C ALA A 222 -7.19 -4.54 6.78
N ARG A 223 -5.90 -4.18 6.56
CA ARG A 223 -5.29 -2.98 7.14
C ARG A 223 -5.95 -1.69 6.65
N GLN A 224 -6.23 -1.60 5.36
CA GLN A 224 -6.87 -0.44 4.75
C GLN A 224 -8.32 -0.28 5.20
N LEU A 225 -9.08 -1.37 5.36
CA LEU A 225 -10.43 -1.33 5.92
C LEU A 225 -10.47 -0.73 7.33
N LEU A 226 -9.45 -1.01 8.16
CA LEU A 226 -9.30 -0.36 9.45
C LEU A 226 -9.05 1.15 9.31
N LEU A 227 -8.28 1.57 8.30
CA LEU A 227 -8.05 3.00 8.02
C LEU A 227 -9.31 3.69 7.49
N TYR A 228 -10.04 3.08 6.54
CA TYR A 228 -11.32 3.59 6.05
C TYR A 228 -12.28 3.83 7.22
N ARG A 229 -12.43 2.85 8.11
CA ARG A 229 -13.25 2.95 9.32
C ARG A 229 -12.78 4.08 10.24
N ALA A 230 -11.50 4.17 10.53
CA ALA A 230 -10.94 5.20 11.42
C ALA A 230 -11.03 6.61 10.83
N LEU A 231 -10.94 6.72 9.51
CA LEU A 231 -11.12 7.97 8.79
C LEU A 231 -12.60 8.31 8.53
N GLY A 232 -13.53 7.39 8.82
CA GLY A 232 -14.97 7.61 8.62
C GLY A 232 -15.31 7.83 7.14
N VAL A 233 -14.69 7.07 6.26
CA VAL A 233 -14.95 7.08 4.80
C VAL A 233 -15.26 5.67 4.32
N GLU A 234 -16.09 5.56 3.27
CA GLU A 234 -16.49 4.26 2.73
C GLU A 234 -15.35 3.63 1.91
N PRO A 235 -15.10 2.33 2.08
CA PRO A 235 -14.11 1.62 1.27
C PRO A 235 -14.65 1.32 -0.13
N PRO A 236 -13.78 1.26 -1.16
CA PRO A 236 -14.13 0.74 -2.47
C PRO A 236 -14.38 -0.79 -2.41
N LYS A 237 -14.90 -1.34 -3.50
CA LYS A 237 -14.83 -2.78 -3.75
C LYS A 237 -13.39 -3.19 -4.06
N PHE A 238 -13.05 -4.44 -3.78
CA PHE A 238 -11.72 -4.98 -4.07
C PHE A 238 -11.84 -6.19 -5.00
N PHE A 239 -10.93 -6.25 -5.96
CA PHE A 239 -10.74 -7.37 -6.85
C PHE A 239 -9.25 -7.72 -6.91
N HIS A 240 -8.88 -8.87 -6.39
CA HIS A 240 -7.48 -9.29 -6.41
C HIS A 240 -7.25 -10.28 -7.56
N CYS A 241 -6.19 -10.02 -8.35
CA CYS A 241 -5.77 -10.89 -9.43
C CYS A 241 -4.80 -11.96 -8.90
N PRO A 242 -4.88 -13.21 -9.36
CA PRO A 242 -3.86 -14.21 -9.09
C PRO A 242 -2.48 -13.73 -9.52
N LEU A 243 -1.46 -14.07 -8.74
CA LEU A 243 -0.08 -13.74 -9.08
C LEU A 243 0.40 -14.59 -10.25
N MET A 244 1.20 -14.00 -11.14
CA MET A 244 1.86 -14.77 -12.19
C MET A 244 3.04 -15.53 -11.58
N THR A 245 3.05 -16.83 -11.81
CA THR A 245 4.12 -17.77 -11.41
C THR A 245 4.77 -18.39 -12.63
N ASP A 246 6.00 -18.86 -12.50
CA ASP A 246 6.64 -19.74 -13.48
C ASP A 246 6.10 -21.19 -13.35
N GLU A 247 6.58 -22.09 -14.21
CA GLU A 247 6.21 -23.50 -14.22
C GLU A 247 6.54 -24.22 -12.89
N ALA A 248 7.48 -23.67 -12.11
CA ALA A 248 7.84 -24.16 -10.79
C ALA A 248 7.01 -23.54 -9.66
N GLY A 249 5.98 -22.72 -9.97
CA GLY A 249 5.14 -22.04 -8.99
C GLY A 249 5.81 -20.82 -8.32
N VAL A 250 6.99 -20.40 -8.79
CA VAL A 250 7.71 -19.27 -8.23
C VAL A 250 7.22 -17.97 -8.87
N ARG A 251 6.93 -16.97 -8.04
CA ARG A 251 6.45 -15.66 -8.49
C ARG A 251 7.41 -15.02 -9.49
N LEU A 252 6.92 -14.67 -10.68
CA LEU A 252 7.72 -14.09 -11.76
C LEU A 252 8.37 -12.75 -11.40
N ALA A 253 7.77 -11.96 -10.54
CA ALA A 253 8.26 -10.64 -10.13
C ALA A 253 9.63 -10.65 -9.42
N LYS A 254 10.05 -11.78 -8.85
CA LYS A 254 11.31 -11.89 -8.08
C LYS A 254 12.56 -12.15 -8.95
N ARG A 255 12.45 -12.44 -10.24
CA ARG A 255 13.59 -13.03 -10.99
C ARG A 255 14.08 -12.30 -12.23
N HIS A 256 13.36 -11.40 -12.90
CA HIS A 256 13.84 -10.99 -14.24
C HIS A 256 13.40 -9.59 -14.70
N ASP A 257 14.37 -8.70 -14.93
CA ASP A 257 14.27 -7.56 -15.86
C ASP A 257 13.86 -7.99 -17.29
N ALA A 258 14.07 -9.27 -17.61
CA ALA A 258 13.71 -9.89 -18.89
C ALA A 258 12.22 -9.83 -19.24
N LEU A 259 11.34 -9.66 -18.26
CA LEU A 259 9.88 -9.56 -18.43
C LEU A 259 9.34 -8.12 -18.29
N SER A 260 10.22 -7.11 -18.39
CA SER A 260 9.75 -5.73 -18.48
C SER A 260 9.07 -5.49 -19.84
N LEU A 261 7.98 -4.72 -19.88
CA LEU A 261 7.27 -4.40 -21.13
C LEU A 261 8.22 -3.80 -22.16
N ARG A 262 9.14 -2.95 -21.74
CA ARG A 262 10.17 -2.34 -22.62
C ARG A 262 11.11 -3.36 -23.24
N THR A 263 11.55 -4.34 -22.46
CA THR A 263 12.39 -5.44 -22.97
C THR A 263 11.62 -6.32 -23.93
N LEU A 264 10.36 -6.65 -23.63
CA LEU A 264 9.51 -7.46 -24.50
C LEU A 264 9.21 -6.74 -25.82
N LYS A 265 8.90 -5.44 -25.77
CA LYS A 265 8.74 -4.57 -26.94
C LYS A 265 10.00 -4.56 -27.81
N ALA A 266 11.17 -4.38 -27.21
CA ALA A 266 12.45 -4.37 -27.93
C ALA A 266 12.75 -5.72 -28.60
N ARG A 267 12.22 -6.82 -28.08
CA ARG A 267 12.33 -8.17 -28.66
C ARG A 267 11.26 -8.46 -29.72
N GLY A 268 10.44 -7.48 -30.09
CA GLY A 268 9.43 -7.62 -31.13
C GLY A 268 8.11 -8.25 -30.67
N ALA A 269 7.88 -8.40 -29.35
CA ALA A 269 6.58 -8.86 -28.85
C ALA A 269 5.50 -7.81 -29.12
N SER A 270 4.30 -8.27 -29.53
CA SER A 270 3.14 -7.39 -29.62
C SER A 270 2.28 -7.48 -28.35
N PRO A 271 1.55 -6.42 -27.98
CA PRO A 271 0.64 -6.44 -26.86
C PRO A 271 -0.38 -7.60 -26.91
N GLU A 272 -0.91 -7.89 -28.12
CA GLU A 272 -1.86 -8.96 -28.35
C GLU A 272 -1.25 -10.34 -28.03
N SER A 273 -0.02 -10.60 -28.51
CA SER A 273 0.67 -11.86 -28.23
C SER A 273 0.96 -12.06 -26.75
N LEU A 274 1.23 -10.97 -26.02
CA LEU A 274 1.46 -11.02 -24.58
C LEU A 274 0.19 -11.27 -23.80
N ARG A 275 -0.95 -10.76 -24.24
CA ARG A 275 -2.27 -10.98 -23.62
C ARG A 275 -2.82 -12.38 -23.84
N LEU A 276 -2.53 -13.02 -24.97
CA LEU A 276 -2.97 -14.39 -25.26
C LEU A 276 -2.35 -15.44 -24.32
N ASN A 277 -1.28 -15.12 -23.65
CA ASN A 277 -0.54 -16.05 -22.77
C ASN A 277 -0.80 -15.80 -21.26
N TRP A 278 -1.95 -15.19 -20.93
CA TRP A 278 -2.34 -14.88 -19.54
C TRP A 278 -3.23 -15.92 -18.90
#